data_90082eed2bd6337ecc4c95323c836e35
#
_entry.id   90082eed2bd6337ecc4c95323c836e35
#
_cell.length_a   1.000
_cell.length_b   1.000
_cell.length_c   1.000
_cell.angle_alpha   90.00
_cell.angle_beta   90.00
_cell.angle_gamma   90.00
#
_symmetry.space_group_name_H-M   'P 1'
#
loop_
_entity.id
_entity.type
_entity.pdbx_description
1 polymer ?
#
loop_
_entity_poly.entity_id
_entity_poly.type
_entity_poly.pdbx_seq_one_letter_code
_entity_poly.pdbx_strand_id
1 'polypeptide(L)'
;MKSEVLSVKEKIGYGRGDAASHIIFDNVMLYMMFFYTDIFGIPAGFVGTMFLVARALDAISDPCMGLLADRTRSRWGKFRPWVLFGALPFGIVCVLAYSTPDLSMNGKMIYAAITYTLLTLLYTVVNIPYCALGGVITNDPTQRISLQSWRFVLATAGGMLSTVLMMPLVNLIGGDNKPLGFQGGIAVLSVVAFMMLAFCFFTTKERVEAPPTTTSMREDLRDIWQNDQWRIVGLLTIFNILAVCVRGGAMMYYVTWILGTPEVFVAFLTTYCVGNLIGSALAKPLTDWKCKVTIFWWTNALLAVISLAMFFVPMQASITMFVFIFVIGVLHQLVTPIQWVMMSDTVDYGEWCNGKRLTGISFAGTLFVLKLGLAFGGALIGWMLAYGGYDAAEKAQNSATISIIIALFTIVPAICYLLSAIIAKRYYSLTTHNLKTVMEQLAQGKRRCQQQFTSQEVQN
;
A
#
# COMPACT_ATOMS: atom_id res chain seq x y z
N MET A 1 23.98 11.37 -27.17
CA MET A 1 22.68 12.08 -27.04
C MET A 1 22.71 12.84 -25.72
N LYS A 2 22.49 14.14 -25.71
CA LYS A 2 22.35 14.91 -24.47
C LYS A 2 21.08 14.37 -23.78
N SER A 3 21.20 13.85 -22.56
CA SER A 3 20.05 13.46 -21.75
C SER A 3 19.20 14.71 -21.49
N GLU A 4 17.95 14.66 -21.92
CA GLU A 4 17.02 15.76 -21.67
C GLU A 4 16.70 15.79 -20.17
N VAL A 5 17.09 16.88 -19.51
CA VAL A 5 16.79 17.07 -18.09
C VAL A 5 15.30 17.36 -17.93
N LEU A 6 14.60 16.55 -17.13
CA LEU A 6 13.18 16.76 -16.86
C LEU A 6 12.95 18.04 -16.08
N SER A 7 11.95 18.81 -16.49
CA SER A 7 11.54 20.00 -15.74
C SER A 7 10.94 19.64 -14.39
N VAL A 8 11.08 20.50 -13.39
CA VAL A 8 10.45 20.33 -12.08
C VAL A 8 8.93 20.24 -12.21
N LYS A 9 8.34 20.98 -13.15
CA LYS A 9 6.91 20.94 -13.45
C LYS A 9 6.46 19.54 -13.88
N GLU A 10 7.23 18.85 -14.71
CA GLU A 10 6.92 17.49 -15.16
C GLU A 10 7.08 16.47 -14.03
N LYS A 11 8.11 16.60 -13.19
CA LYS A 11 8.31 15.76 -12.00
C LYS A 11 7.17 15.92 -11.00
N ILE A 12 6.73 17.13 -10.71
CA ILE A 12 5.58 17.43 -9.86
C ILE A 12 4.30 16.90 -10.52
N GLY A 13 4.11 17.09 -11.80
CA GLY A 13 2.95 16.61 -12.54
C GLY A 13 2.82 15.08 -12.46
N TYR A 14 3.92 14.36 -12.68
CA TYR A 14 3.94 12.92 -12.53
C TYR A 14 3.65 12.49 -11.07
N GLY A 15 4.29 13.11 -10.09
CA GLY A 15 4.06 12.80 -8.69
C GLY A 15 2.63 13.07 -8.22
N ARG A 16 1.97 14.09 -8.76
CA ARG A 16 0.53 14.37 -8.48
C ARG A 16 -0.39 13.25 -8.94
N GLY A 17 -0.05 12.53 -10.00
CA GLY A 17 -0.82 11.37 -10.45
C GLY A 17 -0.91 10.28 -9.38
N ASP A 18 0.20 9.98 -8.71
CA ASP A 18 0.22 9.00 -7.62
C ASP A 18 -0.44 9.56 -6.35
N ALA A 19 -0.22 10.83 -6.04
CA ALA A 19 -0.92 11.50 -4.94
C ALA A 19 -2.44 11.44 -5.11
N ALA A 20 -2.97 11.62 -6.32
CA ALA A 20 -4.39 11.48 -6.61
C ALA A 20 -4.92 10.07 -6.34
N SER A 21 -4.16 9.05 -6.74
CA SER A 21 -4.50 7.66 -6.45
C SER A 21 -4.49 7.37 -4.96
N HIS A 22 -3.50 7.88 -4.23
CA HIS A 22 -3.39 7.74 -2.78
C HIS A 22 -4.50 8.47 -2.02
N ILE A 23 -4.95 9.64 -2.49
CA ILE A 23 -6.09 10.34 -1.89
C ILE A 23 -7.31 9.42 -1.77
N ILE A 24 -7.62 8.68 -2.83
CA ILE A 24 -8.77 7.76 -2.82
C ILE A 24 -8.42 6.46 -2.11
N PHE A 25 -7.29 5.85 -2.43
CA PHE A 25 -6.88 4.55 -1.92
C PHE A 25 -6.71 4.56 -0.39
N ASP A 26 -6.01 5.54 0.17
CA ASP A 26 -5.74 5.60 1.61
C ASP A 26 -7.02 5.87 2.40
N ASN A 27 -7.93 6.69 1.87
CA ASN A 27 -9.25 6.89 2.47
C ASN A 27 -10.10 5.61 2.45
N VAL A 28 -10.06 4.84 1.36
CA VAL A 28 -10.73 3.54 1.28
C VAL A 28 -10.15 2.58 2.32
N MET A 29 -8.83 2.50 2.44
CA MET A 29 -8.17 1.63 3.41
C MET A 29 -8.49 1.98 4.86
N LEU A 30 -8.62 3.26 5.16
CA LEU A 30 -8.83 3.73 6.53
C LEU A 30 -10.31 3.74 6.93
N TYR A 31 -11.19 4.20 6.06
CA TYR A 31 -12.59 4.51 6.41
C TYR A 31 -13.63 3.57 5.83
N MET A 32 -13.34 2.82 4.77
CA MET A 32 -14.38 2.11 4.03
C MET A 32 -15.04 1.00 4.86
N MET A 33 -14.28 0.26 5.67
CA MET A 33 -14.85 -0.74 6.57
C MET A 33 -15.83 -0.08 7.56
N PHE A 34 -15.40 1.00 8.22
CA PHE A 34 -16.24 1.75 9.15
C PHE A 34 -17.47 2.35 8.46
N PHE A 35 -17.29 2.92 7.26
CA PHE A 35 -18.40 3.46 6.48
C PHE A 35 -19.46 2.38 6.19
N TYR A 36 -19.05 1.22 5.72
CA TYR A 36 -19.98 0.15 5.40
C TYR A 36 -20.70 -0.42 6.64
N THR A 37 -20.01 -0.56 7.76
CA THR A 37 -20.60 -1.12 8.97
C THR A 37 -21.43 -0.12 9.74
N ASP A 38 -20.91 1.07 10.00
CA ASP A 38 -21.50 2.05 10.92
C ASP A 38 -22.38 3.08 10.22
N ILE A 39 -22.06 3.46 9.00
CA ILE A 39 -22.81 4.49 8.25
C ILE A 39 -23.83 3.85 7.33
N PHE A 40 -23.45 2.85 6.54
CA PHE A 40 -24.37 2.17 5.61
C PHE A 40 -25.13 1.02 6.26
N GLY A 41 -24.58 0.41 7.32
CA GLY A 41 -25.26 -0.61 8.11
C GLY A 41 -25.20 -2.02 7.54
N ILE A 42 -24.15 -2.37 6.80
CA ILE A 42 -23.91 -3.70 6.25
C ILE A 42 -23.19 -4.58 7.28
N PRO A 43 -23.47 -5.92 7.34
CA PRO A 43 -22.75 -6.81 8.22
C PRO A 43 -21.24 -6.83 7.96
N ALA A 44 -20.44 -6.76 9.03
CA ALA A 44 -18.98 -6.68 8.95
C ALA A 44 -18.35 -7.91 8.27
N GLY A 45 -18.90 -9.10 8.49
CA GLY A 45 -18.42 -10.34 7.86
C GLY A 45 -18.58 -10.32 6.34
N PHE A 46 -19.69 -9.78 5.83
CA PHE A 46 -19.91 -9.59 4.40
C PHE A 46 -18.89 -8.61 3.80
N VAL A 47 -18.65 -7.49 4.49
CA VAL A 47 -17.68 -6.47 4.03
C VAL A 47 -16.28 -7.05 3.95
N GLY A 48 -15.85 -7.82 4.95
CA GLY A 48 -14.55 -8.50 4.94
C GLY A 48 -14.40 -9.48 3.77
N THR A 49 -15.42 -10.29 3.52
CA THR A 49 -15.44 -11.23 2.38
C THR A 49 -15.46 -10.48 1.03
N MET A 50 -16.21 -9.40 0.93
CA MET A 50 -16.25 -8.54 -0.26
C MET A 50 -14.86 -7.95 -0.57
N PHE A 51 -14.14 -7.49 0.43
CA PHE A 51 -12.76 -6.98 0.25
C PHE A 51 -11.83 -8.07 -0.26
N LEU A 52 -11.91 -9.27 0.27
CA LEU A 52 -11.09 -10.40 -0.19
C LEU A 52 -11.39 -10.78 -1.65
N VAL A 53 -12.67 -10.90 -2.02
CA VAL A 53 -13.10 -11.24 -3.39
C VAL A 53 -12.67 -10.17 -4.38
N ALA A 54 -12.84 -8.89 -4.04
CA ALA A 54 -12.42 -7.79 -4.90
C ALA A 54 -10.91 -7.81 -5.17
N ARG A 55 -10.11 -8.16 -4.16
CA ARG A 55 -8.65 -8.30 -4.34
C ARG A 55 -8.26 -9.53 -5.17
N ALA A 56 -9.01 -10.61 -5.07
CA ALA A 56 -8.81 -11.76 -5.96
C ALA A 56 -9.07 -11.40 -7.44
N LEU A 57 -10.04 -10.51 -7.71
CA LEU A 57 -10.28 -9.98 -9.06
C LEU A 57 -9.12 -9.12 -9.57
N ASP A 58 -8.42 -8.40 -8.71
CA ASP A 58 -7.23 -7.63 -9.08
C ASP A 58 -6.12 -8.52 -9.68
N ALA A 59 -6.00 -9.75 -9.22
CA ALA A 59 -5.04 -10.71 -9.76
C ALA A 59 -5.26 -11.00 -11.26
N ILE A 60 -6.49 -10.85 -11.72
CA ILE A 60 -6.88 -11.04 -13.13
C ILE A 60 -6.87 -9.69 -13.85
N SER A 61 -7.43 -8.66 -13.24
CA SER A 61 -7.60 -7.35 -13.89
C SER A 61 -6.28 -6.60 -14.10
N ASP A 62 -5.31 -6.73 -13.20
CA ASP A 62 -4.02 -6.04 -13.32
C ASP A 62 -3.23 -6.47 -14.57
N PRO A 63 -3.01 -7.78 -14.84
CA PRO A 63 -2.37 -8.22 -16.07
C PRO A 63 -3.17 -7.86 -17.33
N CYS A 64 -4.50 -7.98 -17.28
CA CYS A 64 -5.36 -7.62 -18.41
C CYS A 64 -5.23 -6.14 -18.74
N MET A 65 -5.22 -5.27 -17.75
CA MET A 65 -5.05 -3.83 -17.95
C MET A 65 -3.66 -3.50 -18.47
N GLY A 66 -2.63 -4.16 -18.00
CA GLY A 66 -1.27 -4.03 -18.51
C GLY A 66 -1.18 -4.35 -20.00
N LEU A 67 -1.77 -5.47 -20.42
CA LEU A 67 -1.83 -5.87 -21.83
C LEU A 67 -2.64 -4.89 -22.68
N LEU A 68 -3.77 -4.39 -22.16
CA LEU A 68 -4.61 -3.44 -22.86
C LEU A 68 -3.89 -2.09 -23.03
N ALA A 69 -3.22 -1.61 -21.99
CA ALA A 69 -2.43 -0.38 -22.05
C ALA A 69 -1.27 -0.52 -23.03
N ASP A 70 -0.59 -1.66 -23.04
CA ASP A 70 0.52 -1.95 -23.97
C ASP A 70 0.11 -1.96 -25.44
N ARG A 71 -1.13 -2.31 -25.74
CA ARG A 71 -1.69 -2.33 -27.10
C ARG A 71 -2.32 -1.00 -27.51
N THR A 72 -2.49 -0.07 -26.59
CA THR A 72 -3.10 1.22 -26.87
C THR A 72 -2.20 2.06 -27.77
N ARG A 73 -2.79 2.62 -28.84
CA ARG A 73 -2.14 3.57 -29.73
C ARG A 73 -3.04 4.79 -29.88
N SER A 74 -2.54 5.96 -29.49
CA SER A 74 -3.30 7.19 -29.64
C SER A 74 -2.38 8.37 -29.92
N ARG A 75 -2.97 9.48 -30.39
CA ARG A 75 -2.25 10.74 -30.60
C ARG A 75 -1.68 11.37 -29.32
N TRP A 76 -2.18 10.96 -28.15
CA TRP A 76 -1.73 11.46 -26.84
C TRP A 76 -0.68 10.57 -26.16
N GLY A 77 -0.33 9.44 -26.79
CA GLY A 77 0.57 8.45 -26.25
C GLY A 77 -0.12 7.12 -25.95
N LYS A 78 0.60 6.24 -25.28
CA LYS A 78 0.19 4.87 -24.99
C LYS A 78 -0.51 4.79 -23.63
N PHE A 79 0.06 5.38 -22.59
CA PHE A 79 -0.40 5.29 -21.21
C PHE A 79 -1.17 6.54 -20.73
N ARG A 80 -0.79 7.71 -21.21
CA ARG A 80 -1.40 8.99 -20.81
C ARG A 80 -2.92 9.05 -20.99
N PRO A 81 -3.52 8.58 -22.09
CA PRO A 81 -4.97 8.62 -22.28
C PRO A 81 -5.73 7.89 -21.18
N TRP A 82 -5.22 6.77 -20.70
CA TRP A 82 -5.84 6.00 -19.62
C TRP A 82 -5.89 6.78 -18.30
N VAL A 83 -4.85 7.54 -18.00
CA VAL A 83 -4.79 8.41 -16.82
C VAL A 83 -5.85 9.50 -16.87
N LEU A 84 -6.04 10.14 -18.01
CA LEU A 84 -7.03 11.20 -18.15
C LEU A 84 -8.46 10.68 -18.23
N PHE A 85 -8.72 9.76 -19.16
CA PHE A 85 -10.09 9.28 -19.42
C PHE A 85 -10.59 8.32 -18.34
N GLY A 86 -9.71 7.63 -17.64
CA GLY A 86 -10.05 6.83 -16.46
C GLY A 86 -10.33 7.65 -15.21
N ALA A 87 -9.81 8.87 -15.11
CA ALA A 87 -9.93 9.70 -13.93
C ALA A 87 -11.38 10.09 -13.61
N LEU A 88 -12.18 10.44 -14.61
CA LEU A 88 -13.57 10.84 -14.40
C LEU A 88 -14.46 9.69 -13.92
N PRO A 89 -14.50 8.51 -14.58
CA PRO A 89 -15.24 7.36 -14.06
C PRO A 89 -14.77 6.95 -12.66
N PHE A 90 -13.45 7.00 -12.40
CA PHE A 90 -12.89 6.67 -11.10
C PHE A 90 -13.42 7.57 -9.98
N GLY A 91 -13.45 8.88 -10.20
CA GLY A 91 -14.02 9.84 -9.26
C GLY A 91 -15.52 9.65 -9.04
N ILE A 92 -16.28 9.43 -10.10
CA ILE A 92 -17.73 9.21 -10.04
C ILE A 92 -18.06 7.95 -9.25
N VAL A 93 -17.40 6.83 -9.53
CA VAL A 93 -17.64 5.57 -8.83
C VAL A 93 -17.18 5.65 -7.38
N CYS A 94 -16.14 6.41 -7.08
CA CYS A 94 -15.72 6.68 -5.70
C CYS A 94 -16.84 7.36 -4.89
N VAL A 95 -17.48 8.36 -5.45
CA VAL A 95 -18.64 9.02 -4.82
C VAL A 95 -19.82 8.06 -4.69
N LEU A 96 -20.10 7.24 -5.69
CA LEU A 96 -21.16 6.23 -5.62
C LEU A 96 -20.89 5.16 -4.55
N ALA A 97 -19.64 4.76 -4.37
CA ALA A 97 -19.27 3.79 -3.35
C ALA A 97 -19.48 4.31 -1.91
N TYR A 98 -19.37 5.62 -1.72
CA TYR A 98 -19.66 6.29 -0.46
C TYR A 98 -21.06 6.85 -0.35
N SER A 99 -21.97 6.49 -1.26
CA SER A 99 -23.37 6.85 -1.20
C SER A 99 -24.16 5.81 -0.40
N THR A 100 -25.26 6.27 0.23
CA THR A 100 -26.11 5.45 1.09
C THR A 100 -27.54 5.45 0.54
N PRO A 101 -27.84 4.77 -0.58
CA PRO A 101 -29.19 4.67 -1.10
C PRO A 101 -30.09 3.92 -0.11
N ASP A 102 -31.35 4.32 -0.04
CA ASP A 102 -32.35 3.66 0.81
C ASP A 102 -32.82 2.37 0.14
N LEU A 103 -32.23 1.26 0.54
CA LEU A 103 -32.47 -0.07 -0.01
C LEU A 103 -32.71 -1.08 1.13
N SER A 104 -33.28 -2.23 0.78
CA SER A 104 -33.32 -3.39 1.70
C SER A 104 -31.88 -3.84 2.03
N MET A 105 -31.72 -4.64 3.10
CA MET A 105 -30.38 -5.14 3.48
C MET A 105 -29.68 -5.87 2.33
N ASN A 106 -30.38 -6.74 1.61
CA ASN A 106 -29.82 -7.44 0.45
C ASN A 106 -29.48 -6.45 -0.69
N GLY A 107 -30.31 -5.45 -0.91
CA GLY A 107 -30.05 -4.39 -1.89
C GLY A 107 -28.82 -3.57 -1.54
N LYS A 108 -28.62 -3.23 -0.27
CA LYS A 108 -27.42 -2.54 0.22
C LYS A 108 -26.14 -3.37 0.01
N MET A 109 -26.21 -4.67 0.32
CA MET A 109 -25.08 -5.58 0.12
C MET A 109 -24.70 -5.71 -1.35
N ILE A 110 -25.67 -5.85 -2.25
CA ILE A 110 -25.44 -5.91 -3.70
C ILE A 110 -24.87 -4.57 -4.20
N TYR A 111 -25.44 -3.46 -3.78
CA TYR A 111 -24.95 -2.12 -4.15
C TYR A 111 -23.50 -1.91 -3.72
N ALA A 112 -23.16 -2.24 -2.48
CA ALA A 112 -21.82 -2.14 -1.97
C ALA A 112 -20.84 -3.03 -2.76
N ALA A 113 -21.21 -4.28 -3.03
CA ALA A 113 -20.38 -5.21 -3.81
C ALA A 113 -20.11 -4.69 -5.24
N ILE A 114 -21.12 -4.19 -5.92
CA ILE A 114 -20.98 -3.67 -7.29
C ILE A 114 -20.13 -2.40 -7.29
N THR A 115 -20.44 -1.43 -6.45
CA THR A 115 -19.71 -0.15 -6.42
C THR A 115 -18.27 -0.29 -5.96
N TYR A 116 -18.01 -1.13 -4.97
CA TYR A 116 -16.65 -1.40 -4.51
C TYR A 116 -15.82 -2.13 -5.56
N THR A 117 -16.39 -3.13 -6.22
CA THR A 117 -15.73 -3.86 -7.31
C THR A 117 -15.40 -2.93 -8.48
N LEU A 118 -16.34 -2.07 -8.90
CA LEU A 118 -16.10 -1.07 -9.93
C LEU A 118 -15.02 -0.07 -9.51
N LEU A 119 -15.00 0.36 -8.26
CA LEU A 119 -13.98 1.25 -7.74
C LEU A 119 -12.58 0.64 -7.84
N THR A 120 -12.42 -0.62 -7.46
CA THR A 120 -11.14 -1.33 -7.55
C THR A 120 -10.70 -1.57 -9.00
N LEU A 121 -11.63 -1.90 -9.89
CA LEU A 121 -11.35 -2.03 -11.33
C LEU A 121 -10.91 -0.71 -11.96
N LEU A 122 -11.59 0.38 -11.64
CA LEU A 122 -11.21 1.71 -12.15
C LEU A 122 -9.90 2.22 -11.55
N TYR A 123 -9.62 1.88 -10.31
CA TYR A 123 -8.30 2.10 -9.73
C TYR A 123 -7.20 1.42 -10.56
N THR A 124 -7.40 0.18 -10.93
CA THR A 124 -6.49 -0.58 -11.81
C THR A 124 -6.34 0.10 -13.18
N VAL A 125 -7.44 0.54 -13.78
CA VAL A 125 -7.45 1.24 -15.09
C VAL A 125 -6.62 2.51 -15.07
N VAL A 126 -6.60 3.24 -13.97
CA VAL A 126 -5.80 4.46 -13.82
C VAL A 126 -4.38 4.15 -13.37
N ASN A 127 -4.21 3.29 -12.39
CA ASN A 127 -2.93 3.08 -11.70
C ASN A 127 -1.93 2.25 -12.52
N ILE A 128 -2.36 1.21 -13.23
CA ILE A 128 -1.45 0.37 -14.03
C ILE A 128 -0.82 1.17 -15.17
N PRO A 129 -1.57 1.89 -16.03
CA PRO A 129 -0.98 2.75 -17.03
C PRO A 129 -0.13 3.89 -16.44
N TYR A 130 -0.53 4.42 -15.28
CA TYR A 130 0.25 5.44 -14.59
C TYR A 130 1.63 4.93 -14.16
N CYS A 131 1.70 3.75 -13.57
CA CYS A 131 2.98 3.13 -13.21
C CYS A 131 3.86 2.86 -14.42
N ALA A 132 3.27 2.37 -15.51
CA ALA A 132 3.97 2.14 -16.78
C ALA A 132 4.47 3.45 -17.42
N LEU A 133 3.72 4.54 -17.28
CA LEU A 133 4.11 5.87 -17.75
C LEU A 133 5.45 6.31 -17.16
N GLY A 134 5.72 6.04 -15.89
CA GLY A 134 6.98 6.35 -15.25
C GLY A 134 8.20 5.70 -15.92
N GLY A 135 8.01 4.58 -16.57
CA GLY A 135 9.07 3.89 -17.32
C GLY A 135 9.38 4.47 -18.70
N VAL A 136 8.49 5.29 -19.25
CA VAL A 136 8.58 5.83 -20.62
C VAL A 136 8.76 7.34 -20.69
N ILE A 137 8.80 8.03 -19.56
CA ILE A 137 9.03 9.48 -19.51
C ILE A 137 10.48 9.81 -19.87
N THR A 138 11.45 9.04 -19.37
CA THR A 138 12.88 9.27 -19.60
C THR A 138 13.68 7.97 -19.66
N ASN A 139 14.76 7.98 -20.44
CA ASN A 139 15.77 6.91 -20.47
C ASN A 139 16.92 7.12 -19.47
N ASP A 140 17.07 8.34 -18.94
CA ASP A 140 18.16 8.66 -18.03
C ASP A 140 17.91 8.07 -16.64
N PRO A 141 18.77 7.15 -16.13
CA PRO A 141 18.61 6.56 -14.81
C PRO A 141 18.55 7.59 -13.68
N THR A 142 19.35 8.65 -13.77
CA THR A 142 19.39 9.71 -12.75
C THR A 142 18.06 10.48 -12.71
N GLN A 143 17.52 10.81 -13.88
CA GLN A 143 16.22 11.48 -13.98
C GLN A 143 15.07 10.55 -13.52
N ARG A 144 15.16 9.25 -13.77
CA ARG A 144 14.20 8.27 -13.24
C ARG A 144 14.18 8.24 -11.72
N ILE A 145 15.35 8.22 -11.07
CA ILE A 145 15.43 8.26 -9.60
C ILE A 145 14.81 9.55 -9.07
N SER A 146 15.13 10.69 -9.65
CA SER A 146 14.55 11.97 -9.28
C SER A 146 13.03 11.99 -9.47
N LEU A 147 12.53 11.47 -10.58
CA LEU A 147 11.10 11.37 -10.88
C LEU A 147 10.35 10.52 -9.84
N GLN A 148 10.90 9.36 -9.48
CA GLN A 148 10.32 8.48 -8.46
C GLN A 148 10.39 9.10 -7.06
N SER A 149 11.44 9.83 -6.73
CA SER A 149 11.54 10.54 -5.45
C SER A 149 10.43 11.59 -5.30
N TRP A 150 10.19 12.39 -6.32
CA TRP A 150 9.07 13.34 -6.35
C TRP A 150 7.71 12.64 -6.23
N ARG A 151 7.55 11.51 -6.94
CA ARG A 151 6.36 10.68 -6.86
C ARG A 151 6.06 10.24 -5.44
N PHE A 152 7.02 9.60 -4.76
CA PHE A 152 6.81 9.08 -3.41
C PHE A 152 6.55 10.17 -2.36
N VAL A 153 7.27 11.29 -2.45
CA VAL A 153 7.04 12.42 -1.53
C VAL A 153 5.63 12.97 -1.69
N LEU A 154 5.19 13.23 -2.92
CA LEU A 154 3.86 13.78 -3.20
C LEU A 154 2.76 12.77 -2.88
N ALA A 155 2.95 11.50 -3.18
CA ALA A 155 2.00 10.42 -2.86
C ALA A 155 1.78 10.30 -1.36
N THR A 156 2.87 10.25 -0.59
CA THR A 156 2.82 10.15 0.88
C THR A 156 2.15 11.38 1.49
N ALA A 157 2.58 12.57 1.08
CA ALA A 157 2.00 13.82 1.59
C ALA A 157 0.51 13.94 1.22
N GLY A 158 0.14 13.62 -0.01
CA GLY A 158 -1.24 13.69 -0.49
C GLY A 158 -2.14 12.70 0.23
N GLY A 159 -1.71 11.46 0.40
CA GLY A 159 -2.44 10.42 1.11
C GLY A 159 -2.66 10.77 2.59
N MET A 160 -1.61 11.16 3.30
CA MET A 160 -1.70 11.56 4.70
C MET A 160 -2.61 12.77 4.89
N LEU A 161 -2.42 13.82 4.10
CA LEU A 161 -3.23 15.03 4.20
C LEU A 161 -4.71 14.75 3.94
N SER A 162 -5.02 13.95 2.92
CA SER A 162 -6.40 13.62 2.58
C SER A 162 -7.10 12.80 3.66
N THR A 163 -6.41 11.84 4.27
CA THR A 163 -7.00 11.03 5.36
C THR A 163 -7.25 11.83 6.62
N VAL A 164 -6.36 12.77 6.95
CA VAL A 164 -6.55 13.70 8.07
C VAL A 164 -7.70 14.67 7.81
N LEU A 165 -7.84 15.16 6.57
CA LEU A 165 -8.88 16.11 6.19
C LEU A 165 -10.27 15.46 6.01
N MET A 166 -10.36 14.14 5.85
CA MET A 166 -11.63 13.48 5.57
C MET A 166 -12.68 13.72 6.64
N MET A 167 -12.37 13.49 7.91
CA MET A 167 -13.33 13.69 9.01
C MET A 167 -13.73 15.15 9.23
N PRO A 168 -12.83 16.13 9.18
CA PRO A 168 -13.22 17.54 9.16
C PRO A 168 -14.18 17.90 8.02
N LEU A 169 -13.96 17.36 6.80
CA LEU A 169 -14.88 17.55 5.69
C LEU A 169 -16.24 16.89 5.93
N VAL A 170 -16.26 15.69 6.46
CA VAL A 170 -17.48 14.99 6.86
C VAL A 170 -18.30 15.82 7.84
N ASN A 171 -17.66 16.37 8.86
CA ASN A 171 -18.33 17.18 9.87
C ASN A 171 -18.78 18.54 9.32
N LEU A 172 -17.99 19.15 8.46
CA LEU A 172 -18.33 20.46 7.86
C LEU A 172 -19.53 20.35 6.89
N ILE A 173 -19.53 19.30 6.05
CA ILE A 173 -20.56 19.14 4.99
C ILE A 173 -21.83 18.50 5.55
N GLY A 174 -21.68 17.46 6.37
CA GLY A 174 -22.80 16.67 6.86
C GLY A 174 -23.34 17.11 8.23
N GLY A 175 -22.51 17.71 9.06
CA GLY A 175 -22.88 18.01 10.46
C GLY A 175 -23.35 16.74 11.18
N ASP A 176 -24.62 16.71 11.58
CA ASP A 176 -25.24 15.54 12.21
C ASP A 176 -25.62 14.43 11.23
N ASN A 177 -25.71 14.75 9.93
CA ASN A 177 -25.98 13.79 8.87
C ASN A 177 -24.67 13.17 8.36
N LYS A 178 -24.21 12.12 9.01
CA LYS A 178 -22.93 11.45 8.67
C LYS A 178 -22.91 10.85 7.25
N PRO A 179 -23.97 10.19 6.74
CA PRO A 179 -23.99 9.70 5.36
C PRO A 179 -23.75 10.80 4.33
N LEU A 180 -24.42 11.94 4.47
CA LEU A 180 -24.21 13.10 3.61
C LEU A 180 -22.79 13.65 3.73
N GLY A 181 -22.25 13.68 4.95
CA GLY A 181 -20.90 14.12 5.24
C GLY A 181 -19.85 13.27 4.54
N PHE A 182 -19.93 11.96 4.61
CA PHE A 182 -19.02 11.03 3.91
C PHE A 182 -19.11 11.16 2.40
N GLN A 183 -20.31 11.22 1.84
CA GLN A 183 -20.51 11.41 0.41
C GLN A 183 -19.93 12.75 -0.07
N GLY A 184 -20.23 13.83 0.63
CA GLY A 184 -19.71 15.16 0.29
C GLY A 184 -18.20 15.29 0.47
N GLY A 185 -17.65 14.73 1.54
CA GLY A 185 -16.21 14.73 1.81
C GLY A 185 -15.43 13.99 0.72
N ILE A 186 -15.85 12.80 0.36
CA ILE A 186 -15.19 12.04 -0.70
C ILE A 186 -15.42 12.68 -2.08
N ALA A 187 -16.56 13.35 -2.31
CA ALA A 187 -16.79 14.09 -3.54
C ALA A 187 -15.77 15.22 -3.72
N VAL A 188 -15.50 15.99 -2.68
CA VAL A 188 -14.48 17.04 -2.70
C VAL A 188 -13.10 16.44 -2.99
N LEU A 189 -12.72 15.38 -2.29
CA LEU A 189 -11.44 14.70 -2.51
C LEU A 189 -11.34 14.09 -3.91
N SER A 190 -12.44 13.55 -4.46
CA SER A 190 -12.47 13.01 -5.82
C SER A 190 -12.31 14.08 -6.88
N VAL A 191 -12.86 15.27 -6.69
CA VAL A 191 -12.64 16.42 -7.58
C VAL A 191 -11.17 16.85 -7.56
N VAL A 192 -10.57 16.92 -6.37
CA VAL A 192 -9.13 17.23 -6.23
C VAL A 192 -8.28 16.16 -6.93
N ALA A 193 -8.57 14.89 -6.73
CA ALA A 193 -7.87 13.78 -7.38
C ALA A 193 -8.01 13.84 -8.91
N PHE A 194 -9.19 14.14 -9.43
CA PHE A 194 -9.41 14.32 -10.86
C PHE A 194 -8.55 15.45 -11.43
N MET A 195 -8.54 16.61 -10.77
CA MET A 195 -7.71 17.73 -11.21
C MET A 195 -6.22 17.39 -11.19
N MET A 196 -5.75 16.65 -10.21
CA MET A 196 -4.36 16.21 -10.11
C MET A 196 -3.99 15.22 -11.21
N LEU A 197 -4.87 14.26 -11.54
CA LEU A 197 -4.67 13.33 -12.66
C LEU A 197 -4.69 14.04 -14.01
N ALA A 198 -5.57 15.00 -14.21
CA ALA A 198 -5.58 15.84 -15.40
C ALA A 198 -4.27 16.66 -15.53
N PHE A 199 -3.78 17.22 -14.44
CA PHE A 199 -2.50 17.93 -14.42
C PHE A 199 -1.33 16.99 -14.76
N CYS A 200 -1.35 15.75 -14.26
CA CYS A 200 -0.38 14.73 -14.63
C CYS A 200 -0.40 14.47 -16.15
N PHE A 201 -1.57 14.32 -16.73
CA PHE A 201 -1.71 14.13 -18.19
C PHE A 201 -1.13 15.31 -18.98
N PHE A 202 -1.46 16.54 -18.61
CA PHE A 202 -1.02 17.73 -19.38
C PHE A 202 0.45 18.05 -19.23
N THR A 203 1.11 17.63 -18.16
CA THR A 203 2.51 17.97 -17.87
C THR A 203 3.51 16.88 -18.22
N THR A 204 3.07 15.65 -18.44
CA THR A 204 3.94 14.51 -18.76
C THR A 204 3.98 14.25 -20.27
N LYS A 205 5.09 13.69 -20.74
CA LYS A 205 5.30 13.28 -22.14
C LYS A 205 5.94 11.90 -22.18
N GLU A 206 5.47 11.05 -23.07
CA GLU A 206 6.08 9.75 -23.36
C GLU A 206 7.21 9.95 -24.39
N ARG A 207 8.46 9.63 -24.01
CA ARG A 207 9.65 9.83 -24.83
C ARG A 207 10.32 8.53 -25.24
N VAL A 208 10.01 7.45 -24.54
CA VAL A 208 10.68 6.17 -24.68
C VAL A 208 9.70 5.13 -25.16
N GLU A 209 10.04 4.42 -26.23
CA GLU A 209 9.31 3.22 -26.62
C GLU A 209 9.73 2.06 -25.71
N ALA A 210 8.76 1.43 -25.05
CA ALA A 210 9.02 0.25 -24.24
C ALA A 210 9.52 -0.89 -25.15
N PRO A 211 10.65 -1.56 -24.82
CA PRO A 211 11.12 -2.68 -25.62
C PRO A 211 10.08 -3.80 -25.63
N PRO A 212 9.89 -4.51 -26.75
CA PRO A 212 8.98 -5.63 -26.80
C PRO A 212 9.41 -6.72 -25.83
N THR A 213 8.47 -7.24 -25.06
CA THR A 213 8.71 -8.39 -24.17
C THR A 213 8.96 -9.63 -25.02
N THR A 214 10.19 -10.14 -24.99
CA THR A 214 10.64 -11.29 -25.80
C THR A 214 10.52 -12.63 -25.07
N THR A 215 10.20 -12.61 -23.77
CA THR A 215 10.14 -13.82 -22.92
C THR A 215 8.71 -14.23 -22.61
N SER A 216 8.52 -15.54 -22.42
CA SER A 216 7.23 -16.09 -21.98
C SER A 216 6.97 -15.70 -20.52
N MET A 217 5.81 -15.14 -20.24
CA MET A 217 5.39 -14.78 -18.86
C MET A 217 5.46 -15.98 -17.91
N ARG A 218 5.19 -17.18 -18.40
CA ARG A 218 5.25 -18.41 -17.61
C ARG A 218 6.67 -18.75 -17.14
N GLU A 219 7.66 -18.54 -18.00
CA GLU A 219 9.08 -18.77 -17.66
C GLU A 219 9.55 -17.73 -16.64
N ASP A 220 9.21 -16.47 -16.85
CA ASP A 220 9.57 -15.39 -15.94
C ASP A 220 8.97 -15.57 -14.55
N LEU A 221 7.70 -16.00 -14.46
CA LEU A 221 7.06 -16.34 -13.18
C LEU A 221 7.75 -17.51 -12.49
N ARG A 222 8.17 -18.53 -13.24
CA ARG A 222 8.92 -19.64 -12.68
C ARG A 222 10.28 -19.21 -12.14
N ASP A 223 11.01 -18.38 -12.89
CA ASP A 223 12.32 -17.87 -12.50
C ASP A 223 12.25 -17.00 -11.23
N ILE A 224 11.21 -16.15 -11.11
CA ILE A 224 10.96 -15.38 -9.89
C ILE A 224 10.64 -16.30 -8.71
N TRP A 225 9.79 -17.30 -8.92
CA TRP A 225 9.44 -18.22 -7.84
C TRP A 225 10.64 -19.01 -7.33
N GLN A 226 11.65 -19.24 -8.16
CA GLN A 226 12.92 -19.88 -7.77
C GLN A 226 13.83 -18.93 -6.95
N ASN A 227 13.59 -17.63 -7.00
CA ASN A 227 14.33 -16.66 -6.18
C ASN A 227 13.85 -16.73 -4.72
N ASP A 228 14.61 -17.40 -3.89
CA ASP A 228 14.30 -17.60 -2.47
C ASP A 228 14.23 -16.28 -1.69
N GLN A 229 15.10 -15.33 -1.96
CA GLN A 229 15.11 -14.02 -1.30
C GLN A 229 13.88 -13.18 -1.70
N TRP A 230 13.45 -13.26 -2.94
CA TRP A 230 12.21 -12.62 -3.36
C TRP A 230 10.99 -13.17 -2.63
N ARG A 231 10.91 -14.49 -2.45
CA ARG A 231 9.83 -15.13 -1.68
C ARG A 231 9.84 -14.67 -0.22
N ILE A 232 11.02 -14.53 0.39
CA ILE A 232 11.16 -14.05 1.77
C ILE A 232 10.68 -12.60 1.88
N VAL A 233 11.10 -11.71 0.98
CA VAL A 233 10.60 -10.33 0.95
C VAL A 233 9.09 -10.29 0.71
N GLY A 234 8.55 -11.18 -0.11
CA GLY A 234 7.11 -11.35 -0.27
C GLY A 234 6.39 -11.64 1.05
N LEU A 235 6.90 -12.58 1.84
CA LEU A 235 6.35 -12.89 3.17
C LEU A 235 6.47 -11.69 4.13
N LEU A 236 7.59 -11.01 4.14
CA LEU A 236 7.78 -9.80 4.95
C LEU A 236 6.77 -8.72 4.55
N THR A 237 6.53 -8.56 3.27
CA THR A 237 5.53 -7.61 2.73
C THR A 237 4.13 -7.97 3.20
N ILE A 238 3.72 -9.23 3.11
CA ILE A 238 2.40 -9.69 3.59
C ILE A 238 2.22 -9.34 5.07
N PHE A 239 3.16 -9.72 5.92
CA PHE A 239 3.00 -9.52 7.36
C PHE A 239 3.02 -8.03 7.75
N ASN A 240 3.90 -7.23 7.17
CA ASN A 240 3.95 -5.79 7.45
C ASN A 240 2.69 -5.06 6.96
N ILE A 241 2.24 -5.36 5.75
CA ILE A 241 1.02 -4.76 5.19
C ILE A 241 -0.23 -5.23 5.94
N LEU A 242 -0.29 -6.50 6.32
CA LEU A 242 -1.38 -7.03 7.14
C LEU A 242 -1.47 -6.27 8.47
N ALA A 243 -0.35 -6.07 9.16
CA ALA A 243 -0.29 -5.31 10.41
C ALA A 243 -0.80 -3.88 10.25
N VAL A 244 -0.33 -3.19 9.23
CA VAL A 244 -0.73 -1.80 8.94
C VAL A 244 -2.20 -1.70 8.56
N CYS A 245 -2.68 -2.60 7.70
CA CYS A 245 -4.07 -2.64 7.25
C CYS A 245 -5.03 -2.91 8.41
N VAL A 246 -4.73 -3.91 9.24
CA VAL A 246 -5.58 -4.26 10.38
C VAL A 246 -5.62 -3.13 11.40
N ARG A 247 -4.48 -2.56 11.76
CA ARG A 247 -4.44 -1.42 12.70
C ARG A 247 -5.16 -0.19 12.15
N GLY A 248 -4.90 0.17 10.90
CA GLY A 248 -5.54 1.31 10.24
C GLY A 248 -7.06 1.15 10.15
N GLY A 249 -7.54 0.00 9.70
CA GLY A 249 -8.97 -0.30 9.61
C GLY A 249 -9.68 -0.41 10.97
N ALA A 250 -8.96 -0.83 12.01
CA ALA A 250 -9.48 -0.91 13.37
C ALA A 250 -9.39 0.39 14.16
N MET A 251 -8.67 1.38 13.67
CA MET A 251 -8.37 2.62 14.41
C MET A 251 -9.63 3.39 14.82
N MET A 252 -10.57 3.56 13.88
CA MET A 252 -11.83 4.26 14.18
C MET A 252 -12.66 3.51 15.21
N TYR A 253 -12.74 2.19 15.14
CA TYR A 253 -13.43 1.34 16.12
C TYR A 253 -12.78 1.47 17.49
N TYR A 254 -11.46 1.47 17.56
CA TYR A 254 -10.72 1.60 18.80
C TYR A 254 -10.96 2.96 19.46
N VAL A 255 -10.85 4.05 18.71
CA VAL A 255 -11.08 5.40 19.24
C VAL A 255 -12.53 5.58 19.66
N THR A 256 -13.49 5.07 18.91
CA THR A 256 -14.92 5.18 19.20
C THR A 256 -15.33 4.37 20.44
N TRP A 257 -14.94 3.10 20.52
CA TRP A 257 -15.48 2.15 21.50
C TRP A 257 -14.57 1.89 22.69
N ILE A 258 -13.25 2.02 22.53
CA ILE A 258 -12.30 1.78 23.62
C ILE A 258 -11.89 3.09 24.30
N LEU A 259 -11.47 4.11 23.56
CA LEU A 259 -11.17 5.42 24.11
C LEU A 259 -12.44 6.20 24.47
N GLY A 260 -13.56 5.89 23.83
CA GLY A 260 -14.86 6.50 24.10
C GLY A 260 -14.97 7.98 23.69
N THR A 261 -14.05 8.46 22.86
CA THR A 261 -13.93 9.87 22.45
C THR A 261 -13.73 9.96 20.93
N PRO A 262 -14.77 9.63 20.11
CA PRO A 262 -14.65 9.63 18.65
C PRO A 262 -14.22 10.99 18.07
N GLU A 263 -14.48 12.08 18.78
CA GLU A 263 -14.06 13.43 18.40
C GLU A 263 -12.55 13.66 18.37
N VAL A 264 -11.76 12.86 19.06
CA VAL A 264 -10.28 12.94 19.05
C VAL A 264 -9.64 12.12 17.93
N PHE A 265 -10.42 11.45 17.10
CA PHE A 265 -9.91 10.59 16.03
C PHE A 265 -8.96 11.34 15.08
N VAL A 266 -9.33 12.54 14.66
CA VAL A 266 -8.50 13.36 13.76
C VAL A 266 -7.16 13.70 14.42
N ALA A 267 -7.15 14.08 15.69
CA ALA A 267 -5.93 14.34 16.43
C ALA A 267 -5.07 13.06 16.58
N PHE A 268 -5.71 11.94 16.85
CA PHE A 268 -5.05 10.63 16.96
C PHE A 268 -4.38 10.21 15.65
N LEU A 269 -5.11 10.30 14.54
CA LEU A 269 -4.59 10.02 13.20
C LEU A 269 -3.46 11.00 12.81
N THR A 270 -3.62 12.28 13.12
CA THR A 270 -2.59 13.30 12.85
C THR A 270 -1.30 13.00 13.61
N THR A 271 -1.41 12.58 14.87
CA THR A 271 -0.26 12.16 15.68
C THR A 271 0.49 10.99 15.03
N TYR A 272 -0.25 9.99 14.53
CA TYR A 272 0.33 8.89 13.78
C TYR A 272 1.06 9.37 12.49
N CYS A 273 0.43 10.27 11.73
CA CYS A 273 1.01 10.83 10.51
C CYS A 273 2.27 11.66 10.76
N VAL A 274 2.29 12.46 11.83
CA VAL A 274 3.50 13.20 12.25
C VAL A 274 4.63 12.24 12.61
N GLY A 275 4.31 11.17 13.33
CA GLY A 275 5.26 10.07 13.58
C GLY A 275 5.84 9.48 12.30
N ASN A 276 5.00 9.23 11.31
CA ASN A 276 5.42 8.74 10.00
C ASN A 276 6.42 9.67 9.30
N LEU A 277 6.20 10.98 9.34
CA LEU A 277 7.14 11.95 8.76
C LEU A 277 8.52 11.90 9.42
N ILE A 278 8.54 11.82 10.75
CA ILE A 278 9.79 11.71 11.52
C ILE A 278 10.49 10.38 11.22
N GLY A 279 9.76 9.27 11.19
CA GLY A 279 10.30 7.95 10.85
C GLY A 279 10.92 7.91 9.46
N SER A 280 10.28 8.52 8.48
CA SER A 280 10.80 8.63 7.11
C SER A 280 12.14 9.39 7.07
N ALA A 281 12.25 10.47 7.85
CA ALA A 281 13.50 11.25 7.94
C ALA A 281 14.64 10.49 8.64
N LEU A 282 14.31 9.58 9.58
CA LEU A 282 15.29 8.78 10.33
C LEU A 282 15.80 7.56 9.56
N ALA A 283 15.14 7.13 8.49
CA ALA A 283 15.48 5.90 7.77
C ALA A 283 16.91 5.94 7.23
N LYS A 284 17.30 7.01 6.54
CA LYS A 284 18.63 7.11 5.95
C LYS A 284 19.76 7.19 7.02
N PRO A 285 19.73 8.08 8.02
CA PRO A 285 20.75 8.12 9.05
C PRO A 285 20.96 6.78 9.76
N LEU A 286 19.90 6.04 10.06
CA LEU A 286 20.00 4.75 10.74
C LEU A 286 20.58 3.66 9.83
N THR A 287 20.22 3.64 8.56
CA THR A 287 20.79 2.67 7.60
C THR A 287 22.24 2.99 7.23
N ASP A 288 22.66 4.23 7.33
CA ASP A 288 24.09 4.61 7.22
C ASP A 288 24.90 4.16 8.44
N TRP A 289 24.29 4.09 9.62
CA TRP A 289 24.93 3.65 10.86
C TRP A 289 25.05 2.13 10.97
N LYS A 290 24.00 1.39 10.62
CA LYS A 290 23.91 -0.08 10.73
C LYS A 290 23.39 -0.69 9.43
N CYS A 291 23.65 -1.98 9.24
CA CYS A 291 23.08 -2.74 8.14
C CYS A 291 21.55 -2.57 8.07
N LYS A 292 21.02 -2.29 6.90
CA LYS A 292 19.58 -2.08 6.68
C LYS A 292 18.72 -3.27 7.14
N VAL A 293 19.21 -4.50 6.98
CA VAL A 293 18.50 -5.71 7.42
C VAL A 293 18.44 -5.76 8.95
N THR A 294 19.51 -5.38 9.63
CA THR A 294 19.54 -5.29 11.10
C THR A 294 18.56 -4.24 11.60
N ILE A 295 18.55 -3.05 11.01
CA ILE A 295 17.57 -1.99 11.34
C ILE A 295 16.16 -2.48 11.09
N PHE A 296 15.91 -3.18 9.99
CA PHE A 296 14.62 -3.72 9.64
C PHE A 296 14.07 -4.68 10.69
N TRP A 297 14.81 -5.72 11.06
CA TRP A 297 14.29 -6.67 12.04
C TRP A 297 14.28 -6.13 13.47
N TRP A 298 15.19 -5.23 13.85
CA TRP A 298 15.12 -4.55 15.15
C TRP A 298 13.86 -3.69 15.26
N THR A 299 13.56 -2.93 14.23
CA THR A 299 12.38 -2.06 14.20
C THR A 299 11.09 -2.87 14.21
N ASN A 300 11.02 -3.97 13.47
CA ASN A 300 9.86 -4.87 13.52
C ASN A 300 9.70 -5.54 14.89
N ALA A 301 10.79 -5.97 15.53
CA ALA A 301 10.74 -6.52 16.88
C ALA A 301 10.25 -5.47 17.90
N LEU A 302 10.73 -4.24 17.79
CA LEU A 302 10.29 -3.13 18.64
C LEU A 302 8.83 -2.77 18.41
N LEU A 303 8.37 -2.77 17.15
CA LEU A 303 6.94 -2.61 16.81
C LEU A 303 6.08 -3.70 17.45
N ALA A 304 6.54 -4.94 17.43
CA ALA A 304 5.84 -6.05 18.07
C ALA A 304 5.72 -5.86 19.59
N VAL A 305 6.81 -5.48 20.25
CA VAL A 305 6.85 -5.25 21.70
C VAL A 305 5.94 -4.08 22.09
N ILE A 306 6.01 -2.96 21.39
CA ILE A 306 5.20 -1.78 21.66
C ILE A 306 3.72 -2.05 21.39
N SER A 307 3.40 -2.77 20.30
CA SER A 307 2.02 -3.16 19.99
C SER A 307 1.45 -4.09 21.07
N LEU A 308 2.23 -5.01 21.59
CA LEU A 308 1.82 -5.87 22.70
C LEU A 308 1.63 -5.06 24.00
N ALA A 309 2.52 -4.09 24.27
CA ALA A 309 2.39 -3.21 25.42
C ALA A 309 1.10 -2.37 25.38
N MET A 310 0.63 -1.98 24.20
CA MET A 310 -0.63 -1.27 24.03
C MET A 310 -1.85 -2.08 24.53
N PHE A 311 -1.79 -3.41 24.48
CA PHE A 311 -2.85 -4.26 25.00
C PHE A 311 -3.09 -4.08 26.51
N PHE A 312 -2.04 -3.80 27.28
CA PHE A 312 -2.12 -3.62 28.72
C PHE A 312 -2.48 -2.20 29.15
N VAL A 313 -2.62 -1.27 28.21
CA VAL A 313 -3.05 0.10 28.53
C VAL A 313 -4.51 0.11 28.98
N PRO A 314 -4.85 0.77 30.10
CA PRO A 314 -6.24 0.86 30.55
C PRO A 314 -7.15 1.50 29.49
N MET A 315 -8.40 1.03 29.41
CA MET A 315 -9.41 1.66 28.56
C MET A 315 -9.57 3.13 28.96
N GLN A 316 -9.81 3.99 27.96
CA GLN A 316 -9.94 5.45 28.11
C GLN A 316 -8.64 6.19 28.51
N ALA A 317 -7.50 5.53 28.54
CA ALA A 317 -6.19 6.18 28.73
C ALA A 317 -5.70 6.87 27.44
N SER A 318 -6.37 7.93 27.02
CA SER A 318 -6.16 8.57 25.72
C SER A 318 -4.74 9.13 25.56
N ILE A 319 -4.21 9.83 26.57
CA ILE A 319 -2.85 10.43 26.48
C ILE A 319 -1.78 9.37 26.29
N THR A 320 -1.86 8.27 27.01
CA THR A 320 -0.93 7.15 26.88
C THR A 320 -0.99 6.56 25.47
N MET A 321 -2.20 6.39 24.92
CA MET A 321 -2.38 5.87 23.58
C MET A 321 -1.89 6.84 22.49
N PHE A 322 -1.99 8.15 22.69
CA PHE A 322 -1.38 9.13 21.79
C PHE A 322 0.14 8.99 21.72
N VAL A 323 0.80 8.77 22.85
CA VAL A 323 2.25 8.51 22.88
C VAL A 323 2.59 7.22 22.13
N PHE A 324 1.86 6.15 22.38
CA PHE A 324 2.06 4.88 21.68
C PHE A 324 1.87 5.00 20.18
N ILE A 325 0.80 5.65 19.73
CA ILE A 325 0.52 5.76 18.29
C ILE A 325 1.56 6.64 17.57
N PHE A 326 2.09 7.65 18.24
CA PHE A 326 3.19 8.45 17.73
C PHE A 326 4.45 7.59 17.50
N VAL A 327 4.85 6.80 18.49
CA VAL A 327 6.01 5.92 18.39
C VAL A 327 5.80 4.84 17.32
N ILE A 328 4.60 4.27 17.24
CA ILE A 328 4.22 3.33 16.18
C ILE A 328 4.34 3.98 14.79
N GLY A 329 3.89 5.21 14.65
CA GLY A 329 4.03 5.95 13.39
C GLY A 329 5.49 6.13 12.98
N VAL A 330 6.36 6.52 13.90
CA VAL A 330 7.80 6.65 13.64
C VAL A 330 8.40 5.32 13.18
N LEU A 331 8.14 4.25 13.92
CA LEU A 331 8.72 2.93 13.62
C LEU A 331 8.16 2.33 12.32
N HIS A 332 6.86 2.51 12.06
CA HIS A 332 6.23 2.02 10.84
C HIS A 332 6.87 2.65 9.59
N GLN A 333 7.01 3.95 9.56
CA GLN A 333 7.58 4.62 8.40
C GLN A 333 9.10 4.48 8.29
N LEU A 334 9.77 4.10 9.36
CA LEU A 334 11.17 3.70 9.32
C LEU A 334 11.38 2.39 8.56
N VAL A 335 10.49 1.42 8.74
CA VAL A 335 10.54 0.10 8.08
C VAL A 335 10.24 0.20 6.57
N THR A 336 9.29 1.03 6.18
CA THR A 336 8.74 1.04 4.81
C THR A 336 9.79 1.32 3.72
N PRO A 337 10.63 2.37 3.80
CA PRO A 337 11.66 2.60 2.79
C PRO A 337 12.68 1.47 2.71
N ILE A 338 13.06 0.90 3.85
CA ILE A 338 14.01 -0.20 3.92
C ILE A 338 13.46 -1.43 3.20
N GLN A 339 12.19 -1.72 3.37
CA GLN A 339 11.53 -2.86 2.71
C GLN A 339 11.51 -2.70 1.18
N TRP A 340 11.27 -1.51 0.67
CA TRP A 340 11.34 -1.22 -0.77
C TRP A 340 12.75 -1.41 -1.34
N VAL A 341 13.77 -1.01 -0.59
CA VAL A 341 15.18 -1.24 -0.97
C VAL A 341 15.50 -2.73 -0.95
N MET A 342 15.09 -3.47 0.07
CA MET A 342 15.27 -4.93 0.14
C MET A 342 14.61 -5.64 -1.05
N MET A 343 13.46 -5.17 -1.50
CA MET A 343 12.80 -5.69 -2.69
C MET A 343 13.64 -5.47 -3.96
N SER A 344 14.23 -4.30 -4.13
CA SER A 344 15.15 -4.02 -5.25
C SER A 344 16.39 -4.93 -5.21
N ASP A 345 16.93 -5.19 -4.03
CA ASP A 345 18.09 -6.06 -3.84
C ASP A 345 17.81 -7.50 -4.28
N THR A 346 16.58 -7.98 -4.16
CA THR A 346 16.20 -9.33 -4.61
C THR A 346 16.23 -9.46 -6.13
N VAL A 347 16.10 -8.38 -6.88
CA VAL A 347 16.22 -8.36 -8.35
C VAL A 347 17.69 -8.62 -8.74
N ASP A 348 18.63 -7.95 -8.10
CA ASP A 348 20.07 -8.14 -8.32
C ASP A 348 20.50 -9.56 -7.95
N TYR A 349 19.99 -10.06 -6.83
CA TYR A 349 20.22 -11.44 -6.41
C TYR A 349 19.66 -12.46 -7.42
N GLY A 350 18.46 -12.22 -7.97
CA GLY A 350 17.85 -13.05 -9.00
C GLY A 350 18.67 -13.07 -10.30
N GLU A 351 19.23 -11.94 -10.70
CA GLU A 351 20.14 -11.85 -11.84
C GLU A 351 21.43 -12.67 -11.61
N TRP A 352 21.98 -12.58 -10.40
CA TRP A 352 23.15 -13.35 -10.02
C TRP A 352 22.89 -14.88 -10.00
N CYS A 353 21.70 -15.31 -9.53
CA CYS A 353 21.33 -16.71 -9.46
C CYS A 353 20.96 -17.29 -10.84
N ASN A 354 20.12 -16.61 -11.60
CA ASN A 354 19.44 -17.14 -12.79
C ASN A 354 19.97 -16.57 -14.10
N GLY A 355 20.79 -15.53 -14.03
CA GLY A 355 21.36 -14.87 -15.20
C GLY A 355 20.41 -13.97 -15.97
N LYS A 356 19.20 -13.76 -15.45
CA LYS A 356 18.19 -12.87 -16.05
C LYS A 356 17.81 -11.78 -15.05
N ARG A 357 17.80 -10.55 -15.51
CA ARG A 357 17.32 -9.40 -14.71
C ARG A 357 15.82 -9.21 -14.93
N LEU A 358 15.03 -9.72 -14.01
CA LEU A 358 13.57 -9.69 -14.08
C LEU A 358 12.98 -8.57 -13.20
N THR A 359 13.35 -7.32 -13.47
CA THR A 359 12.93 -6.17 -12.66
C THR A 359 11.42 -5.98 -12.66
N GLY A 360 10.82 -5.85 -13.84
CA GLY A 360 9.39 -5.52 -13.99
C GLY A 360 8.47 -6.53 -13.31
N ILE A 361 8.67 -7.80 -13.61
CA ILE A 361 7.82 -8.86 -13.07
C ILE A 361 8.09 -9.13 -11.57
N SER A 362 9.31 -8.90 -11.07
CA SER A 362 9.60 -8.95 -9.62
C SER A 362 8.82 -7.90 -8.85
N PHE A 363 8.81 -6.65 -9.33
CA PHE A 363 8.03 -5.58 -8.74
C PHE A 363 6.52 -5.81 -8.88
N ALA A 364 6.06 -6.26 -10.03
CA ALA A 364 4.65 -6.59 -10.24
C ALA A 364 4.18 -7.71 -9.29
N GLY A 365 4.99 -8.75 -9.12
CA GLY A 365 4.72 -9.82 -8.18
C GLY A 365 4.68 -9.34 -6.73
N THR A 366 5.55 -8.43 -6.34
CA THR A 366 5.53 -7.85 -4.99
C THR A 366 4.33 -6.94 -4.78
N LEU A 367 3.92 -6.16 -5.76
CA LEU A 367 2.68 -5.37 -5.70
C LEU A 367 1.45 -6.27 -5.58
N PHE A 368 1.42 -7.39 -6.29
CA PHE A 368 0.37 -8.39 -6.14
C PHE A 368 0.31 -8.94 -4.70
N VAL A 369 1.47 -9.30 -4.14
CA VAL A 369 1.59 -9.79 -2.76
C VAL A 369 1.16 -8.71 -1.74
N LEU A 370 1.50 -7.45 -1.98
CA LEU A 370 1.05 -6.31 -1.18
C LEU A 370 -0.49 -6.20 -1.19
N LYS A 371 -1.11 -6.26 -2.35
CA LYS A 371 -2.57 -6.25 -2.49
C LYS A 371 -3.23 -7.44 -1.78
N LEU A 372 -2.60 -8.60 -1.85
CA LEU A 372 -3.05 -9.79 -1.14
C LEU A 372 -3.03 -9.60 0.38
N GLY A 373 -1.98 -8.99 0.91
CA GLY A 373 -1.90 -8.61 2.34
C GLY A 373 -3.00 -7.64 2.76
N LEU A 374 -3.31 -6.65 1.93
CA LEU A 374 -4.44 -5.72 2.15
C LEU A 374 -5.79 -6.46 2.15
N ALA A 375 -5.97 -7.41 1.25
CA ALA A 375 -7.18 -8.23 1.17
C ALA A 375 -7.40 -9.06 2.44
N PHE A 376 -6.36 -9.77 2.87
CA PHE A 376 -6.42 -10.55 4.12
C PHE A 376 -6.64 -9.66 5.33
N GLY A 377 -6.03 -8.47 5.37
CA GLY A 377 -6.23 -7.51 6.46
C GLY A 377 -7.68 -7.06 6.55
N GLY A 378 -8.28 -6.66 5.45
CA GLY A 378 -9.69 -6.25 5.39
C GLY A 378 -10.65 -7.39 5.76
N ALA A 379 -10.40 -8.60 5.22
CA ALA A 379 -11.18 -9.78 5.55
C ALA A 379 -11.09 -10.14 7.04
N LEU A 380 -9.89 -10.12 7.60
CA LEU A 380 -9.65 -10.44 9.00
C LEU A 380 -10.39 -9.49 9.94
N ILE A 381 -10.37 -8.19 9.67
CA ILE A 381 -11.14 -7.21 10.45
C ILE A 381 -12.63 -7.57 10.42
N GLY A 382 -13.20 -7.75 9.24
CA GLY A 382 -14.61 -8.05 9.08
C GLY A 382 -15.03 -9.36 9.76
N TRP A 383 -14.25 -10.42 9.59
CA TRP A 383 -14.55 -11.72 10.18
C TRP A 383 -14.41 -11.72 11.70
N MET A 384 -13.40 -11.09 12.25
CA MET A 384 -13.22 -10.98 13.69
C MET A 384 -14.33 -10.15 14.34
N LEU A 385 -14.71 -9.01 13.73
CA LEU A 385 -15.83 -8.20 14.22
C LEU A 385 -17.15 -8.98 14.18
N ALA A 386 -17.41 -9.70 13.09
CA ALA A 386 -18.60 -10.56 12.97
C ALA A 386 -18.61 -11.68 14.00
N TYR A 387 -17.48 -12.34 14.24
CA TYR A 387 -17.34 -13.37 15.27
C TYR A 387 -17.62 -12.84 16.67
N GLY A 388 -17.19 -11.61 16.97
CA GLY A 388 -17.47 -10.94 18.25
C GLY A 388 -18.90 -10.44 18.41
N GLY A 389 -19.71 -10.48 17.36
CA GLY A 389 -21.07 -9.98 17.38
C GLY A 389 -21.16 -8.44 17.37
N TYR A 390 -20.26 -7.79 16.63
CA TYR A 390 -20.27 -6.33 16.47
C TYR A 390 -21.59 -5.86 15.84
N ASP A 391 -22.24 -4.91 16.47
CA ASP A 391 -23.43 -4.24 15.97
C ASP A 391 -23.30 -2.72 16.15
N ALA A 392 -23.24 -2.00 15.04
CA ALA A 392 -23.11 -0.55 15.03
C ALA A 392 -24.32 0.19 15.61
N ALA A 393 -25.49 -0.46 15.63
CA ALA A 393 -26.73 0.13 16.15
C ALA A 393 -26.78 0.13 17.70
N GLU A 394 -25.98 -0.70 18.37
CA GLU A 394 -25.95 -0.79 19.82
C GLU A 394 -25.26 0.42 20.44
N LYS A 395 -25.80 0.91 21.56
CA LYS A 395 -25.21 2.01 22.31
C LYS A 395 -23.92 1.63 23.04
N ALA A 396 -23.76 0.36 23.36
CA ALA A 396 -22.59 -0.23 23.97
C ALA A 396 -22.35 -1.61 23.38
N GLN A 397 -21.11 -1.91 23.02
CA GLN A 397 -20.73 -3.21 22.49
C GLN A 397 -20.58 -4.24 23.62
N ASN A 398 -20.81 -5.53 23.30
CA ASN A 398 -20.58 -6.58 24.27
C ASN A 398 -19.08 -6.77 24.58
N SER A 399 -18.78 -7.49 25.67
CA SER A 399 -17.39 -7.70 26.11
C SER A 399 -16.53 -8.45 25.08
N ALA A 400 -17.12 -9.38 24.33
CA ALA A 400 -16.41 -10.10 23.27
C ALA A 400 -16.00 -9.18 22.12
N THR A 401 -16.88 -8.29 21.70
CA THR A 401 -16.59 -7.30 20.65
C THR A 401 -15.51 -6.31 21.10
N ILE A 402 -15.58 -5.82 22.33
CA ILE A 402 -14.56 -4.93 22.90
C ILE A 402 -13.18 -5.61 22.91
N SER A 403 -13.11 -6.85 23.37
CA SER A 403 -11.87 -7.63 23.37
C SER A 403 -11.31 -7.83 21.93
N ILE A 404 -12.17 -8.04 20.96
CA ILE A 404 -11.78 -8.21 19.56
C ILE A 404 -11.25 -6.90 18.98
N ILE A 405 -11.89 -5.76 19.24
CA ILE A 405 -11.40 -4.45 18.78
C ILE A 405 -10.00 -4.17 19.38
N ILE A 406 -9.81 -4.43 20.66
CA ILE A 406 -8.50 -4.29 21.30
C ILE A 406 -7.47 -5.22 20.64
N ALA A 407 -7.83 -6.48 20.39
CA ALA A 407 -6.94 -7.44 19.74
C ALA A 407 -6.57 -7.03 18.30
N LEU A 408 -7.51 -6.55 17.52
CA LEU A 408 -7.28 -6.06 16.16
C LEU A 408 -6.32 -4.87 16.14
N PHE A 409 -6.38 -4.01 17.14
CA PHE A 409 -5.54 -2.82 17.20
C PHE A 409 -4.16 -3.08 17.81
N THR A 410 -4.00 -4.10 18.64
CA THR A 410 -2.79 -4.37 19.43
C THR A 410 -2.16 -5.73 19.15
N ILE A 411 -2.86 -6.81 19.39
CA ILE A 411 -2.30 -8.18 19.36
C ILE A 411 -2.03 -8.64 17.92
N VAL A 412 -2.95 -8.47 17.01
CA VAL A 412 -2.81 -8.92 15.62
C VAL A 412 -1.63 -8.22 14.94
N PRO A 413 -1.48 -6.88 14.99
CA PRO A 413 -0.27 -6.22 14.51
C PRO A 413 1.00 -6.70 15.21
N ALA A 414 0.96 -6.93 16.53
CA ALA A 414 2.11 -7.42 17.28
C ALA A 414 2.60 -8.78 16.78
N ILE A 415 1.70 -9.71 16.52
CA ILE A 415 2.02 -11.03 15.95
C ILE A 415 2.63 -10.90 14.56
N CYS A 416 2.03 -10.07 13.70
CA CYS A 416 2.52 -9.84 12.34
C CYS A 416 3.93 -9.25 12.33
N TYR A 417 4.20 -8.25 13.14
CA TYR A 417 5.54 -7.64 13.25
C TYR A 417 6.57 -8.60 13.85
N LEU A 418 6.17 -9.41 14.84
CA LEU A 418 7.05 -10.42 15.42
C LEU A 418 7.46 -11.48 14.39
N LEU A 419 6.50 -12.00 13.62
CA LEU A 419 6.78 -12.94 12.54
C LEU A 419 7.68 -12.32 11.47
N SER A 420 7.43 -11.08 11.09
CA SER A 420 8.29 -10.34 10.16
C SER A 420 9.72 -10.19 10.69
N ALA A 421 9.91 -9.84 11.95
CA ALA A 421 11.22 -9.73 12.58
C ALA A 421 11.97 -11.07 12.59
N ILE A 422 11.31 -12.15 12.94
CA ILE A 422 11.92 -13.51 12.99
C ILE A 422 12.30 -13.96 11.58
N ILE A 423 11.44 -13.78 10.59
CA ILE A 423 11.70 -14.16 9.21
C ILE A 423 12.87 -13.35 8.64
N ALA A 424 12.88 -12.04 8.84
CA ALA A 424 13.95 -11.17 8.38
C ALA A 424 15.30 -11.56 8.99
N LYS A 425 15.33 -11.84 10.29
CA LYS A 425 16.58 -12.22 10.99
C LYS A 425 17.11 -13.59 10.56
N ARG A 426 16.22 -14.57 10.39
CA ARG A 426 16.63 -15.98 10.16
C ARG A 426 16.83 -16.33 8.70
N TYR A 427 16.01 -15.82 7.81
CA TYR A 427 15.92 -16.31 6.44
C TYR A 427 16.38 -15.31 5.39
N TYR A 428 16.37 -14.00 5.68
CA TYR A 428 16.85 -13.00 4.75
C TYR A 428 18.36 -12.85 4.84
N SER A 429 19.06 -13.21 3.76
CA SER A 429 20.53 -13.30 3.74
C SER A 429 21.22 -12.15 3.01
N LEU A 430 20.47 -11.25 2.34
CA LEU A 430 21.06 -10.13 1.59
C LEU A 430 21.41 -8.94 2.51
N THR A 431 22.32 -9.19 3.44
CA THR A 431 22.93 -8.12 4.25
C THR A 431 23.74 -7.18 3.34
N THR A 432 24.09 -6.00 3.84
CA THR A 432 24.90 -5.03 3.08
C THR A 432 26.20 -5.65 2.57
N HIS A 433 26.83 -6.49 3.37
CA HIS A 433 28.07 -7.19 2.98
C HIS A 433 27.81 -8.23 1.88
N ASN A 434 26.80 -9.08 2.05
CA ASN A 434 26.49 -10.12 1.06
C ASN A 434 26.02 -9.53 -0.27
N LEU A 435 25.23 -8.46 -0.22
CA LEU A 435 24.77 -7.75 -1.42
C LEU A 435 25.96 -7.12 -2.16
N LYS A 436 26.93 -6.54 -1.44
CA LYS A 436 28.15 -5.99 -2.04
C LYS A 436 28.90 -7.06 -2.81
N THR A 437 29.07 -8.25 -2.23
CA THR A 437 29.69 -9.40 -2.89
C THR A 437 28.95 -9.81 -4.16
N VAL A 438 27.62 -9.88 -4.12
CA VAL A 438 26.78 -10.20 -5.29
C VAL A 438 26.99 -9.16 -6.39
N MET A 439 26.97 -7.87 -6.04
CA MET A 439 27.15 -6.78 -7.00
C MET A 439 28.55 -6.77 -7.62
N GLU A 440 29.60 -7.05 -6.85
CA GLU A 440 30.98 -7.16 -7.34
C GLU A 440 31.12 -8.33 -8.31
N GLN A 441 30.52 -9.48 -8.01
CA GLN A 441 30.53 -10.64 -8.89
C GLN A 441 29.73 -10.40 -10.19
N LEU A 442 28.58 -9.73 -10.12
CA LEU A 442 27.83 -9.33 -11.30
C LEU A 442 28.64 -8.37 -12.20
N ALA A 443 29.33 -7.39 -11.59
CA ALA A 443 30.21 -6.47 -12.34
C ALA A 443 31.37 -7.18 -13.04
N GLN A 444 31.85 -8.32 -12.49
CA GLN A 444 32.86 -9.18 -13.10
C GLN A 444 32.27 -10.20 -14.12
N GLY A 445 30.96 -10.18 -14.35
CA GLY A 445 30.26 -11.15 -15.19
C GLY A 445 30.15 -12.55 -14.60
N LYS A 446 30.49 -12.74 -13.30
CA LYS A 446 30.40 -14.02 -12.60
C LYS A 446 28.98 -14.24 -12.07
N ARG A 447 28.48 -15.46 -12.26
CA ARG A 447 27.15 -15.90 -11.79
C ARG A 447 27.29 -17.11 -10.85
N ARG A 448 26.32 -17.29 -9.97
CA ARG A 448 26.31 -18.43 -9.02
C ARG A 448 26.44 -19.79 -9.73
N CYS A 449 25.75 -19.99 -10.86
CA CYS A 449 25.81 -21.23 -11.63
C CYS A 449 27.19 -21.54 -12.22
N GLN A 450 28.01 -20.53 -12.50
CA GLN A 450 29.36 -20.74 -13.03
C GLN A 450 30.36 -21.17 -11.93
N GLN A 451 30.14 -20.79 -10.67
CA GLN A 451 31.00 -21.22 -9.57
C GLN A 451 30.79 -22.70 -9.18
N GLN A 452 29.59 -23.24 -9.36
CA GLN A 452 29.34 -24.67 -9.12
C GLN A 452 30.01 -25.56 -10.16
N PHE A 453 30.10 -25.13 -11.41
CA PHE A 453 30.82 -25.87 -12.45
C PHE A 453 32.35 -25.80 -12.29
N THR A 454 32.88 -24.65 -11.93
CA THR A 454 34.32 -24.50 -11.70
C THR A 454 34.82 -25.27 -10.46
N SER A 455 34.00 -25.41 -9.43
CA SER A 455 34.35 -26.23 -8.26
C SER A 455 34.24 -27.74 -8.50
N GLN A 456 33.45 -28.17 -9.50
CA GLN A 456 33.43 -29.59 -9.93
C GLN A 456 34.53 -29.93 -10.91
N GLU A 457 35.01 -29.00 -11.73
CA GLU A 457 36.19 -29.22 -12.61
C GLU A 457 37.50 -29.21 -11.88
N VAL A 458 37.59 -28.65 -10.69
CA VAL A 458 38.82 -28.67 -9.84
C VAL A 458 38.86 -29.92 -8.94
N GLN A 459 37.76 -30.71 -8.88
CA GLN A 459 37.73 -31.98 -8.12
C GLN A 459 37.81 -33.24 -9.02
N ASN A 460 37.95 -33.08 -10.32
CA ASN A 460 38.31 -34.13 -11.28
C ASN A 460 39.70 -33.86 -11.89
#